data_9d2ea7bc63301b9c65c016194f57f68e
#
_entry.id   9d2ea7bc63301b9c65c016194f57f68e
#
_cell.length_a   1.000
_cell.length_b   1.000
_cell.length_c   1.000
_cell.angle_alpha   90.00
_cell.angle_beta   90.00
_cell.angle_gamma   90.00
#
_symmetry.space_group_name_H-M   'P 1'
#
loop_
_entity.id
_entity.type
_entity.pdbx_description
1 polymer ?
#
loop_
_entity_poly.entity_id
_entity_poly.type
_entity_poly.pdbx_seq_one_letter_code
_entity_poly.pdbx_strand_id
1 'polypeptide(L)'
;MTKIYFLKNFEEKFKGKIEDGALIYPLDYKSLYILKNNKIKFDLIDNFLNDNDRKELFQTCRNIWNKFTNISKKELEYNNFNVLQAIDRNEIQEYLMELYSISLVIKKIIDKFSPEVIFAPKSIIEIIKQQKYDIKLIEFYDDQEGELSFDYVNVRKKIGIIKINSKISRNQFKMIKNFLQIFNKIAYWNNNFNNNLKKILLLEFDPELYENLIIQIKKCGYIPVLVNFRKPAISSMASLNCLKRTQSVIFNPKMLGINKNELNDTIKKICPKIINFIKQNNDFLEFNIYELKLSSIIKKQIIRILEERLDEYIKQINYFKFLDKRNDVVSSISLNLSGETEKIFSKIKKNTPLILLQHGFSNYHDFNSYSDTLDDYDLLREKIAVWGNSVRDYLISNSDMQNNNIIVSGSPRHDDFEPSKKTNITKKRIVITPRPLIMHVEGTKLELHLRYEKVLKDIILYLKKFDDVEIVFKLHPQQNPHNEIIKSIIRDLDPEIPILQDEPIKKILENSYLLINISVDNLDASTVVFESMLMNTPIVNIRLQNNSWIYDFEKTEAVLTFDYDSNYQIKMSQLITDDKKYNEQIGKLETFLEFYLVNRKCASENLVKSLL
;
A
#
# COMPACT_ATOMS: atom_id res chain seq x y z
N MET A 1 -23.25 36.31 -12.19
CA MET A 1 -22.88 35.09 -12.94
C MET A 1 -21.93 34.27 -12.06
N THR A 2 -22.43 33.17 -11.48
CA THR A 2 -21.59 32.35 -10.60
C THR A 2 -20.72 31.42 -11.45
N LYS A 3 -19.39 31.61 -11.36
CA LYS A 3 -18.37 30.79 -12.05
C LYS A 3 -17.66 29.92 -11.05
N ILE A 4 -17.51 28.62 -11.36
CA ILE A 4 -16.82 27.66 -10.52
C ILE A 4 -15.67 27.03 -11.29
N TYR A 5 -14.52 26.90 -10.64
CA TYR A 5 -13.36 26.14 -11.10
C TYR A 5 -13.18 24.90 -10.23
N PHE A 6 -13.26 23.73 -10.83
CA PHE A 6 -12.80 22.47 -10.23
C PHE A 6 -11.42 22.15 -10.78
N LEU A 7 -10.43 21.98 -9.91
CA LEU A 7 -9.04 21.80 -10.33
C LEU A 7 -8.50 20.46 -9.82
N LYS A 8 -8.11 19.59 -10.75
CA LYS A 8 -7.47 18.30 -10.49
C LYS A 8 -6.20 18.19 -11.34
N ASN A 9 -5.07 17.78 -10.75
CA ASN A 9 -3.76 17.74 -11.42
C ASN A 9 -3.35 19.11 -12.00
N PHE A 10 -3.76 20.19 -11.35
CA PHE A 10 -3.52 21.55 -11.82
C PHE A 10 -2.02 21.83 -12.01
N GLU A 11 -1.70 22.59 -13.06
CA GLU A 11 -0.34 23.02 -13.34
C GLU A 11 -0.23 24.55 -13.29
N GLU A 12 0.90 25.03 -12.79
CA GLU A 12 1.13 26.46 -12.57
C GLU A 12 0.99 27.31 -13.85
N LYS A 13 1.30 26.74 -15.02
CA LYS A 13 1.16 27.41 -16.33
C LYS A 13 -0.28 27.88 -16.63
N PHE A 14 -1.29 27.34 -15.95
CA PHE A 14 -2.70 27.72 -16.15
C PHE A 14 -3.18 28.79 -15.18
N LYS A 15 -2.37 29.21 -14.20
CA LYS A 15 -2.80 30.17 -13.16
C LYS A 15 -3.34 31.49 -13.71
N GLY A 16 -2.74 32.02 -14.77
CA GLY A 16 -3.18 33.29 -15.41
C GLY A 16 -4.50 33.18 -16.16
N LYS A 17 -5.10 32.00 -16.28
CA LYS A 17 -6.40 31.78 -16.90
C LYS A 17 -7.56 31.73 -15.91
N ILE A 18 -7.25 31.74 -14.61
CA ILE A 18 -8.27 31.75 -13.55
C ILE A 18 -8.82 33.20 -13.44
N GLU A 19 -10.13 33.35 -13.53
CA GLU A 19 -10.80 34.66 -13.45
C GLU A 19 -10.96 35.11 -12.00
N ASP A 20 -10.77 36.39 -11.78
CA ASP A 20 -10.99 37.02 -10.47
C ASP A 20 -12.45 36.89 -10.01
N GLY A 21 -12.64 36.62 -8.72
CA GLY A 21 -13.98 36.52 -8.12
C GLY A 21 -14.70 35.17 -8.36
N ALA A 22 -14.08 34.24 -9.07
CA ALA A 22 -14.62 32.87 -9.21
C ALA A 22 -14.44 32.04 -7.94
N LEU A 23 -15.33 31.06 -7.73
CA LEU A 23 -15.19 30.06 -6.69
C LEU A 23 -14.23 28.95 -7.19
N ILE A 24 -13.21 28.63 -6.40
CA ILE A 24 -12.16 27.68 -6.81
C ILE A 24 -12.10 26.56 -5.80
N TYR A 25 -12.22 25.32 -6.29
CA TYR A 25 -12.17 24.08 -5.51
C TYR A 25 -11.05 23.17 -6.02
N PRO A 26 -9.91 23.07 -5.32
CA PRO A 26 -8.94 22.01 -5.59
C PRO A 26 -9.54 20.66 -5.24
N LEU A 27 -9.34 19.65 -6.11
CA LEU A 27 -9.83 18.28 -5.94
C LEU A 27 -8.72 17.29 -5.55
N ASP A 28 -7.47 17.75 -5.51
CA ASP A 28 -6.32 16.97 -5.11
C ASP A 28 -5.24 17.81 -4.41
N TYR A 29 -4.27 17.11 -3.78
CA TYR A 29 -3.20 17.76 -3.00
C TYR A 29 -2.24 18.58 -3.87
N LYS A 30 -2.00 18.21 -5.13
CA LYS A 30 -1.14 18.96 -6.05
C LYS A 30 -1.77 20.30 -6.40
N SER A 31 -3.06 20.30 -6.74
CA SER A 31 -3.81 21.52 -7.04
C SER A 31 -3.85 22.46 -5.84
N LEU A 32 -4.12 21.93 -4.65
CA LEU A 32 -4.10 22.69 -3.39
C LEU A 32 -2.74 23.34 -3.15
N TYR A 33 -1.64 22.58 -3.27
CA TYR A 33 -0.29 23.07 -3.06
C TYR A 33 0.06 24.22 -4.02
N ILE A 34 -0.27 24.07 -5.32
CA ILE A 34 0.00 25.10 -6.32
C ILE A 34 -0.82 26.38 -6.03
N LEU A 35 -2.11 26.25 -5.73
CA LEU A 35 -2.96 27.40 -5.41
C LEU A 35 -2.44 28.17 -4.19
N LYS A 36 -2.09 27.45 -3.13
CA LYS A 36 -1.55 28.02 -1.89
C LYS A 36 -0.24 28.77 -2.14
N ASN A 37 0.70 28.17 -2.84
CA ASN A 37 2.00 28.79 -3.11
C ASN A 37 1.89 30.04 -4.01
N ASN A 38 0.90 30.06 -4.89
CA ASN A 38 0.61 31.25 -5.72
C ASN A 38 -0.37 32.25 -5.06
N LYS A 39 -0.75 32.04 -3.78
CA LYS A 39 -1.66 32.92 -3.03
C LYS A 39 -3.02 33.11 -3.71
N ILE A 40 -3.48 32.14 -4.47
CA ILE A 40 -4.81 32.13 -5.09
C ILE A 40 -5.82 31.67 -4.04
N LYS A 41 -6.90 32.44 -3.87
CA LYS A 41 -7.98 32.12 -2.92
C LYS A 41 -8.76 30.89 -3.41
N PHE A 42 -9.02 29.95 -2.54
CA PHE A 42 -9.79 28.73 -2.80
C PHE A 42 -10.62 28.34 -1.58
N ASP A 43 -11.60 27.47 -1.80
CA ASP A 43 -12.37 26.81 -0.75
C ASP A 43 -12.05 25.32 -0.70
N LEU A 44 -12.05 24.75 0.52
CA LEU A 44 -11.79 23.33 0.71
C LEU A 44 -13.03 22.49 0.41
N ILE A 45 -12.84 21.40 -0.31
CA ILE A 45 -13.89 20.40 -0.56
C ILE A 45 -14.33 19.68 0.72
N ASP A 46 -13.50 19.67 1.74
CA ASP A 46 -13.79 19.11 3.07
C ASP A 46 -15.03 19.73 3.71
N ASN A 47 -15.36 20.96 3.38
CA ASN A 47 -16.58 21.67 3.82
C ASN A 47 -17.88 21.03 3.27
N PHE A 48 -17.78 20.15 2.26
CA PHE A 48 -18.90 19.48 1.60
C PHE A 48 -18.94 17.97 1.84
N LEU A 49 -17.92 17.42 2.47
CA LEU A 49 -17.80 15.99 2.71
C LEU A 49 -17.34 15.73 4.15
N ASN A 50 -18.30 15.49 5.03
CA ASN A 50 -18.02 15.21 6.43
C ASN A 50 -17.54 13.76 6.66
N ASP A 51 -17.11 13.45 7.88
CA ASP A 51 -16.56 12.11 8.21
C ASP A 51 -17.61 10.98 8.09
N ASN A 52 -18.90 11.27 8.32
CA ASN A 52 -19.96 10.29 8.10
C ASN A 52 -20.16 10.00 6.61
N ASP A 53 -20.18 11.03 5.76
CA ASP A 53 -20.21 10.86 4.29
C ASP A 53 -19.05 9.97 3.84
N ARG A 54 -17.84 10.20 4.35
CA ARG A 54 -16.63 9.43 4.00
C ARG A 54 -16.73 7.97 4.43
N LYS A 55 -17.21 7.72 5.66
CA LYS A 55 -17.44 6.37 6.18
C LYS A 55 -18.46 5.60 5.34
N GLU A 56 -19.56 6.25 5.00
CA GLU A 56 -20.61 5.65 4.17
C GLU A 56 -20.10 5.37 2.73
N LEU A 57 -19.34 6.29 2.15
CA LEU A 57 -18.70 6.10 0.85
C LEU A 57 -17.76 4.90 0.86
N PHE A 58 -16.94 4.77 1.89
CA PHE A 58 -16.02 3.63 2.00
C PHE A 58 -16.77 2.30 2.06
N GLN A 59 -17.77 2.18 2.92
CA GLN A 59 -18.59 0.97 3.02
C GLN A 59 -19.27 0.64 1.68
N THR A 60 -19.73 1.68 1.01
CA THR A 60 -20.36 1.58 -0.30
C THR A 60 -19.38 1.11 -1.38
N CYS A 61 -18.20 1.70 -1.47
CA CYS A 61 -17.16 1.27 -2.42
C CYS A 61 -16.72 -0.17 -2.17
N ARG A 62 -16.61 -0.57 -0.89
CA ARG A 62 -16.34 -1.96 -0.49
C ARG A 62 -17.46 -2.91 -0.92
N ASN A 63 -18.72 -2.51 -0.75
CA ASN A 63 -19.87 -3.31 -1.17
C ASN A 63 -19.95 -3.43 -2.71
N ILE A 64 -19.58 -2.39 -3.45
CA ILE A 64 -19.44 -2.45 -4.91
C ILE A 64 -18.42 -3.52 -5.29
N TRP A 65 -17.25 -3.50 -4.67
CA TRP A 65 -16.21 -4.49 -4.91
C TRP A 65 -16.71 -5.91 -4.63
N ASN A 66 -17.35 -6.13 -3.48
CA ASN A 66 -17.89 -7.44 -3.11
C ASN A 66 -18.97 -7.92 -4.12
N LYS A 67 -19.87 -7.05 -4.55
CA LYS A 67 -20.85 -7.38 -5.60
C LYS A 67 -20.15 -7.74 -6.90
N PHE A 68 -19.17 -6.95 -7.30
CA PHE A 68 -18.42 -7.11 -8.53
C PHE A 68 -17.66 -8.45 -8.59
N THR A 69 -17.03 -8.85 -7.49
CA THR A 69 -16.30 -10.13 -7.43
C THR A 69 -17.19 -11.35 -7.28
N ASN A 70 -18.41 -11.17 -6.79
CA ASN A 70 -19.39 -12.25 -6.60
C ASN A 70 -20.36 -12.42 -7.77
N ILE A 71 -20.15 -11.70 -8.88
CA ILE A 71 -20.96 -11.90 -10.11
C ILE A 71 -20.73 -13.31 -10.65
N SER A 72 -21.76 -14.14 -10.56
CA SER A 72 -21.74 -15.50 -11.12
C SER A 72 -22.22 -15.48 -12.57
N LYS A 73 -21.30 -15.25 -13.50
CA LYS A 73 -21.53 -15.31 -14.96
C LYS A 73 -20.47 -16.19 -15.59
N LYS A 74 -20.90 -17.28 -16.24
CA LYS A 74 -19.97 -18.24 -16.91
C LYS A 74 -19.06 -17.57 -17.94
N GLU A 75 -19.52 -16.50 -18.55
CA GLU A 75 -18.80 -15.72 -19.54
C GLU A 75 -17.57 -15.00 -18.95
N LEU A 76 -17.57 -14.73 -17.64
CA LEU A 76 -16.46 -14.12 -16.89
C LEU A 76 -15.53 -15.16 -16.25
N GLU A 77 -15.86 -16.45 -16.41
CA GLU A 77 -15.10 -17.51 -15.78
C GLU A 77 -14.09 -18.15 -16.75
N TYR A 78 -12.90 -18.36 -16.24
CA TYR A 78 -11.91 -19.23 -16.84
C TYR A 78 -11.43 -20.26 -15.81
N ASN A 79 -11.58 -21.55 -16.13
CA ASN A 79 -11.24 -22.64 -15.22
C ASN A 79 -11.94 -22.57 -13.84
N ASN A 80 -13.21 -22.18 -13.80
CA ASN A 80 -14.02 -21.93 -12.59
C ASN A 80 -13.50 -20.79 -11.72
N PHE A 81 -12.75 -19.88 -12.31
CA PHE A 81 -12.28 -18.67 -11.67
C PHE A 81 -12.85 -17.44 -12.38
N ASN A 82 -13.60 -16.61 -11.65
CA ASN A 82 -14.08 -15.33 -12.17
C ASN A 82 -12.89 -14.37 -12.29
N VAL A 83 -12.55 -13.98 -13.52
CA VAL A 83 -11.36 -13.15 -13.81
C VAL A 83 -11.41 -11.76 -13.18
N LEU A 84 -12.60 -11.25 -12.86
CA LEU A 84 -12.75 -9.99 -12.16
C LEU A 84 -12.17 -10.05 -10.73
N GLN A 85 -12.18 -11.23 -10.12
CA GLN A 85 -11.55 -11.45 -8.81
C GLN A 85 -10.04 -11.30 -8.82
N ALA A 86 -9.39 -11.40 -9.99
CA ALA A 86 -7.94 -11.21 -10.11
C ALA A 86 -7.52 -9.74 -9.97
N ILE A 87 -8.42 -8.78 -10.20
CA ILE A 87 -8.10 -7.37 -10.08
C ILE A 87 -7.76 -7.05 -8.62
N ASP A 88 -6.71 -6.27 -8.40
CA ASP A 88 -6.29 -5.87 -7.06
C ASP A 88 -7.40 -5.05 -6.36
N ARG A 89 -7.78 -5.48 -5.16
CA ARG A 89 -8.86 -4.85 -4.38
C ARG A 89 -8.52 -3.41 -4.03
N ASN A 90 -7.31 -3.18 -3.54
CA ASN A 90 -6.93 -1.86 -3.04
C ASN A 90 -6.90 -0.83 -4.17
N GLU A 91 -6.42 -1.25 -5.36
CA GLU A 91 -6.41 -0.39 -6.55
C GLU A 91 -7.83 0.07 -6.95
N ILE A 92 -8.76 -0.87 -7.00
CA ILE A 92 -10.15 -0.54 -7.37
C ILE A 92 -10.85 0.25 -6.28
N GLN A 93 -10.61 -0.07 -5.02
CA GLN A 93 -11.19 0.67 -3.91
C GLN A 93 -10.69 2.11 -3.87
N GLU A 94 -9.38 2.34 -4.07
CA GLU A 94 -8.80 3.68 -4.20
C GLU A 94 -9.47 4.47 -5.34
N TYR A 95 -9.60 3.85 -6.50
CA TYR A 95 -10.26 4.47 -7.65
C TYR A 95 -11.73 4.82 -7.38
N LEU A 96 -12.50 3.89 -6.79
CA LEU A 96 -13.92 4.12 -6.48
C LEU A 96 -14.08 5.21 -5.41
N MET A 97 -13.25 5.20 -4.36
CA MET A 97 -13.27 6.22 -3.33
C MET A 97 -12.98 7.61 -3.90
N GLU A 98 -11.99 7.76 -4.75
CA GLU A 98 -11.69 9.03 -5.42
C GLU A 98 -12.87 9.46 -6.31
N LEU A 99 -13.36 8.57 -7.18
CA LEU A 99 -14.43 8.86 -8.12
C LEU A 99 -15.72 9.30 -7.42
N TYR A 100 -16.17 8.54 -6.40
CA TYR A 100 -17.41 8.84 -5.68
C TYR A 100 -17.27 10.06 -4.78
N SER A 101 -16.13 10.23 -4.10
CA SER A 101 -15.89 11.41 -3.25
C SER A 101 -15.93 12.70 -4.07
N ILE A 102 -15.22 12.75 -5.19
CA ILE A 102 -15.21 13.90 -6.10
C ILE A 102 -16.61 14.15 -6.66
N SER A 103 -17.30 13.11 -7.12
CA SER A 103 -18.63 13.25 -7.71
C SER A 103 -19.66 13.78 -6.71
N LEU A 104 -19.62 13.30 -5.46
CA LEU A 104 -20.51 13.75 -4.39
C LEU A 104 -20.23 15.21 -4.00
N VAL A 105 -18.96 15.58 -3.89
CA VAL A 105 -18.55 16.98 -3.64
C VAL A 105 -19.05 17.89 -4.75
N ILE A 106 -18.81 17.53 -6.00
CA ILE A 106 -19.27 18.33 -7.16
C ILE A 106 -20.79 18.47 -7.13
N LYS A 107 -21.55 17.39 -6.88
CA LYS A 107 -23.01 17.45 -6.74
C LYS A 107 -23.42 18.45 -5.65
N LYS A 108 -22.88 18.32 -4.43
CA LYS A 108 -23.22 19.22 -3.31
C LYS A 108 -22.87 20.69 -3.58
N ILE A 109 -21.76 20.95 -4.29
CA ILE A 109 -21.36 22.31 -4.68
C ILE A 109 -22.33 22.88 -5.73
N ILE A 110 -22.67 22.11 -6.77
CA ILE A 110 -23.62 22.52 -7.80
C ILE A 110 -24.99 22.80 -7.20
N ASP A 111 -25.49 21.92 -6.35
CA ASP A 111 -26.80 22.06 -5.69
C ASP A 111 -26.83 23.31 -4.79
N LYS A 112 -25.73 23.64 -4.12
CA LYS A 112 -25.63 24.81 -3.23
C LYS A 112 -25.55 26.14 -3.98
N PHE A 113 -24.75 26.21 -5.04
CA PHE A 113 -24.41 27.48 -5.69
C PHE A 113 -25.12 27.72 -7.02
N SER A 114 -25.74 26.68 -7.60
CA SER A 114 -26.43 26.74 -8.90
C SER A 114 -25.62 27.51 -9.95
N PRO A 115 -24.38 27.10 -10.28
CA PRO A 115 -23.49 27.85 -11.14
C PRO A 115 -24.00 27.89 -12.57
N GLU A 116 -23.75 29.02 -13.25
CA GLU A 116 -24.05 29.17 -14.68
C GLU A 116 -22.95 28.60 -15.56
N VAL A 117 -21.70 28.65 -15.09
CA VAL A 117 -20.52 28.15 -15.83
C VAL A 117 -19.58 27.40 -14.90
N ILE A 118 -19.16 26.23 -15.34
CA ILE A 118 -18.14 25.43 -14.66
C ILE A 118 -16.93 25.27 -15.58
N PHE A 119 -15.75 25.59 -15.06
CA PHE A 119 -14.45 25.33 -15.64
C PHE A 119 -13.81 24.13 -14.93
N ALA A 120 -13.46 23.10 -15.67
CA ALA A 120 -12.86 21.92 -15.06
C ALA A 120 -11.99 21.17 -16.08
N PRO A 121 -11.06 20.31 -15.62
CA PRO A 121 -10.35 19.43 -16.52
C PRO A 121 -11.30 18.40 -17.17
N LYS A 122 -10.84 17.81 -18.25
CA LYS A 122 -11.64 16.89 -19.07
C LYS A 122 -12.25 15.73 -18.28
N SER A 123 -11.48 15.12 -17.38
CA SER A 123 -11.97 14.01 -16.55
C SER A 123 -13.16 14.42 -15.66
N ILE A 124 -13.12 15.61 -15.10
CA ILE A 124 -14.19 16.15 -14.26
C ILE A 124 -15.40 16.56 -15.11
N ILE A 125 -15.17 17.14 -16.30
CA ILE A 125 -16.25 17.44 -17.26
C ILE A 125 -17.02 16.15 -17.64
N GLU A 126 -16.34 15.03 -17.85
CA GLU A 126 -16.98 13.74 -18.12
C GLU A 126 -17.87 13.27 -16.97
N ILE A 127 -17.43 13.43 -15.71
CA ILE A 127 -18.23 13.11 -14.52
C ILE A 127 -19.51 13.97 -14.47
N ILE A 128 -19.38 15.27 -14.69
CA ILE A 128 -20.51 16.23 -14.62
C ILE A 128 -21.53 15.93 -15.74
N LYS A 129 -21.08 15.67 -16.96
CA LYS A 129 -21.94 15.32 -18.10
C LYS A 129 -22.82 14.09 -17.83
N GLN A 130 -22.34 13.09 -17.08
CA GLN A 130 -23.13 11.92 -16.73
C GLN A 130 -24.33 12.24 -15.83
N GLN A 131 -24.26 13.33 -15.06
CA GLN A 131 -25.34 13.77 -14.15
C GLN A 131 -26.43 14.58 -14.86
N LYS A 132 -26.21 15.02 -16.10
CA LYS A 132 -27.16 15.75 -16.94
C LYS A 132 -27.62 17.11 -16.35
N TYR A 133 -26.70 17.85 -15.74
CA TYR A 133 -26.98 19.23 -15.31
C TYR A 133 -27.12 20.17 -16.52
N ASP A 134 -28.03 21.13 -16.41
CA ASP A 134 -28.18 22.22 -17.40
C ASP A 134 -27.24 23.38 -17.03
N ILE A 135 -25.95 23.18 -17.25
CA ILE A 135 -24.87 24.12 -16.90
C ILE A 135 -23.90 24.19 -18.06
N LYS A 136 -23.40 25.40 -18.36
CA LYS A 136 -22.34 25.57 -19.36
C LYS A 136 -21.02 25.01 -18.83
N LEU A 137 -20.52 23.96 -19.46
CA LEU A 137 -19.27 23.28 -19.12
C LEU A 137 -18.16 23.73 -20.07
N ILE A 138 -17.02 24.16 -19.51
CA ILE A 138 -15.86 24.60 -20.26
C ILE A 138 -14.66 23.74 -19.83
N GLU A 139 -14.08 23.01 -20.78
CA GLU A 139 -12.85 22.29 -20.56
C GLU A 139 -11.70 23.28 -20.37
N PHE A 140 -11.09 23.27 -19.19
CA PHE A 140 -10.06 24.21 -18.80
C PHE A 140 -8.67 23.76 -19.18
N TYR A 141 -8.41 22.44 -19.09
CA TYR A 141 -7.23 21.75 -19.56
C TYR A 141 -7.50 20.24 -19.68
N ASP A 142 -6.68 19.55 -20.48
CA ASP A 142 -6.70 18.09 -20.56
C ASP A 142 -5.83 17.54 -19.42
N ASP A 143 -6.46 16.97 -18.41
CA ASP A 143 -5.80 16.15 -17.41
C ASP A 143 -5.76 14.72 -17.97
N GLN A 144 -4.59 14.14 -18.06
CA GLN A 144 -4.46 12.74 -18.48
C GLN A 144 -5.37 11.87 -17.61
N GLU A 145 -6.41 11.28 -18.26
CA GLU A 145 -7.46 10.51 -17.58
C GLU A 145 -6.90 9.41 -16.68
N GLY A 146 -7.41 9.41 -15.45
CA GLY A 146 -7.65 8.20 -14.63
C GLY A 146 -6.54 7.16 -14.59
N GLU A 147 -5.28 7.61 -14.43
CA GLU A 147 -4.19 6.68 -14.17
C GLU A 147 -4.41 6.03 -12.80
N LEU A 148 -4.61 4.71 -12.79
CA LEU A 148 -4.61 3.97 -11.54
C LEU A 148 -3.21 3.94 -10.94
N SER A 149 -3.13 3.79 -9.62
CA SER A 149 -1.86 3.73 -8.89
C SER A 149 -0.91 2.64 -9.40
N PHE A 150 -1.43 1.58 -10.04
CA PHE A 150 -0.65 0.48 -10.62
C PHE A 150 -0.42 0.55 -12.14
N ASP A 151 -0.87 1.59 -12.81
CA ASP A 151 -0.59 1.77 -14.25
C ASP A 151 0.85 2.19 -14.51
N TYR A 152 1.49 2.75 -13.51
CA TYR A 152 2.86 3.23 -13.59
C TYR A 152 3.73 2.65 -12.49
N VAL A 153 5.00 2.49 -12.83
CA VAL A 153 6.04 2.13 -11.88
C VAL A 153 7.10 3.22 -11.93
N ASN A 154 7.37 3.87 -10.81
CA ASN A 154 8.50 4.78 -10.74
C ASN A 154 9.76 3.97 -10.49
N VAL A 155 10.62 3.90 -11.45
CA VAL A 155 11.92 3.25 -11.33
C VAL A 155 12.89 4.24 -10.72
N ARG A 156 13.32 3.97 -9.49
CA ARG A 156 14.39 4.70 -8.83
C ARG A 156 15.58 3.78 -8.72
N LYS A 157 16.65 4.09 -9.38
CA LYS A 157 17.91 3.35 -9.24
C LYS A 157 19.07 4.31 -9.15
N LYS A 158 19.99 4.02 -8.25
CA LYS A 158 21.30 4.64 -8.18
C LYS A 158 22.30 3.68 -8.77
N ILE A 159 22.88 4.04 -9.93
CA ILE A 159 23.94 3.29 -10.58
C ILE A 159 25.21 4.17 -10.50
N GLY A 160 26.07 3.89 -9.53
CA GLY A 160 27.19 4.77 -9.23
C GLY A 160 26.73 6.17 -8.81
N ILE A 161 27.10 7.20 -9.58
CA ILE A 161 26.74 8.61 -9.35
C ILE A 161 25.37 8.95 -9.96
N ILE A 162 24.90 8.14 -10.92
CA ILE A 162 23.68 8.43 -11.69
C ILE A 162 22.45 7.96 -10.90
N LYS A 163 21.56 8.90 -10.58
CA LYS A 163 20.22 8.62 -10.03
C LYS A 163 19.22 8.62 -11.19
N ILE A 164 18.63 7.45 -11.46
CA ILE A 164 17.54 7.31 -12.41
C ILE A 164 16.24 7.41 -11.62
N ASN A 165 15.43 8.41 -11.91
CA ASN A 165 14.07 8.54 -11.39
C ASN A 165 13.15 8.74 -12.60
N SER A 166 12.43 7.71 -12.98
CA SER A 166 11.56 7.73 -14.16
C SER A 166 10.25 7.03 -13.89
N LYS A 167 9.15 7.71 -14.20
CA LYS A 167 7.81 7.13 -14.21
C LYS A 167 7.64 6.37 -15.53
N ILE A 168 7.49 5.06 -15.48
CA ILE A 168 7.32 4.20 -16.64
C ILE A 168 5.97 3.49 -16.59
N SER A 169 5.33 3.29 -17.73
CA SER A 169 4.07 2.56 -17.79
C SER A 169 4.24 1.09 -17.37
N ARG A 170 3.15 0.46 -16.94
CA ARG A 170 3.14 -0.97 -16.58
C ARG A 170 3.68 -1.83 -17.74
N ASN A 171 3.35 -1.52 -18.98
CA ASN A 171 3.85 -2.24 -20.14
C ASN A 171 5.36 -2.07 -20.34
N GLN A 172 5.88 -0.85 -20.17
CA GLN A 172 7.33 -0.60 -20.21
C GLN A 172 8.04 -1.33 -19.06
N PHE A 173 7.46 -1.29 -17.85
CA PHE A 173 7.99 -2.06 -16.72
C PHE A 173 8.00 -3.56 -16.98
N LYS A 174 6.95 -4.10 -17.61
CA LYS A 174 6.88 -5.51 -18.05
C LYS A 174 8.00 -5.87 -19.01
N MET A 175 8.30 -5.00 -19.98
CA MET A 175 9.44 -5.20 -20.90
C MET A 175 10.77 -5.22 -20.14
N ILE A 176 10.99 -4.24 -19.27
CA ILE A 176 12.20 -4.16 -18.43
C ILE A 176 12.31 -5.38 -17.52
N LYS A 177 11.23 -5.80 -16.87
CA LYS A 177 11.17 -6.99 -16.03
C LYS A 177 11.51 -8.25 -16.82
N ASN A 178 10.96 -8.41 -18.04
CA ASN A 178 11.27 -9.55 -18.90
C ASN A 178 12.76 -9.58 -19.29
N PHE A 179 13.32 -8.42 -19.61
CA PHE A 179 14.75 -8.27 -19.88
C PHE A 179 15.59 -8.62 -18.64
N LEU A 180 15.26 -8.08 -17.49
CA LEU A 180 15.91 -8.40 -16.21
C LEU A 180 15.78 -9.90 -15.87
N GLN A 181 14.66 -10.55 -16.18
CA GLN A 181 14.50 -11.99 -15.99
C GLN A 181 15.43 -12.82 -16.89
N ILE A 182 15.72 -12.34 -18.11
CA ILE A 182 16.72 -12.99 -18.98
C ILE A 182 18.12 -12.83 -18.37
N PHE A 183 18.46 -11.62 -17.94
CA PHE A 183 19.73 -11.33 -17.29
C PHE A 183 19.89 -12.11 -15.97
N ASN A 184 18.82 -12.16 -15.18
CA ASN A 184 18.77 -12.92 -13.93
C ASN A 184 19.02 -14.42 -14.16
N LYS A 185 18.59 -15.01 -15.28
CA LYS A 185 18.89 -16.39 -15.65
C LYS A 185 20.37 -16.62 -15.92
N ILE A 186 21.05 -15.64 -16.50
CA ILE A 186 22.50 -15.70 -16.73
C ILE A 186 23.25 -15.56 -15.40
N ALA A 187 22.80 -14.64 -14.54
CA ALA A 187 23.44 -14.35 -13.26
C ALA A 187 23.16 -15.44 -12.20
N TYR A 188 21.98 -16.07 -12.26
CA TYR A 188 21.53 -17.08 -11.33
C TYR A 188 20.67 -18.14 -12.03
N TRP A 189 21.21 -19.33 -12.16
CA TRP A 189 20.52 -20.50 -12.70
C TRP A 189 20.46 -21.60 -11.65
N ASN A 190 19.26 -21.98 -11.23
CA ASN A 190 19.06 -23.10 -10.35
C ASN A 190 18.01 -24.06 -10.92
N ASN A 191 18.43 -25.27 -11.28
CA ASN A 191 17.59 -26.31 -11.88
C ASN A 191 16.88 -27.23 -10.88
N ASN A 192 17.03 -26.97 -9.59
CA ASN A 192 16.51 -27.83 -8.54
C ASN A 192 14.98 -27.95 -8.48
N PHE A 193 14.25 -27.19 -9.34
CA PHE A 193 12.80 -27.28 -9.41
C PHE A 193 12.29 -28.67 -9.83
N ASN A 194 13.02 -29.39 -10.66
CA ASN A 194 12.61 -30.71 -11.17
C ASN A 194 13.17 -31.88 -10.38
N ASN A 195 13.88 -31.64 -9.28
CA ASN A 195 14.30 -32.72 -8.38
C ASN A 195 13.10 -33.21 -7.52
N ASN A 196 13.26 -34.37 -6.88
CA ASN A 196 12.21 -34.98 -6.06
C ASN A 196 12.08 -34.39 -4.65
N LEU A 197 12.85 -33.35 -4.31
CA LEU A 197 12.75 -32.72 -3.01
C LEU A 197 11.43 -31.93 -2.90
N LYS A 198 10.87 -31.93 -1.72
CA LYS A 198 9.65 -31.18 -1.39
C LYS A 198 9.89 -29.66 -1.47
N LYS A 199 8.89 -28.95 -1.90
CA LYS A 199 8.95 -27.50 -2.20
C LYS A 199 7.94 -26.71 -1.39
N ILE A 200 8.34 -25.50 -0.97
CA ILE A 200 7.45 -24.52 -0.36
C ILE A 200 7.43 -23.30 -1.29
N LEU A 201 6.22 -22.89 -1.71
CA LEU A 201 6.03 -21.72 -2.56
C LEU A 201 5.98 -20.45 -1.70
N LEU A 202 6.72 -19.42 -2.11
CA LEU A 202 6.71 -18.10 -1.51
C LEU A 202 6.12 -17.10 -2.54
N LEU A 203 4.87 -16.66 -2.32
CA LEU A 203 4.14 -15.82 -3.27
C LEU A 203 4.49 -14.35 -3.08
N GLU A 204 5.12 -13.73 -4.10
CA GLU A 204 5.54 -12.33 -4.16
C GLU A 204 6.48 -11.89 -3.01
N PHE A 205 7.27 -12.82 -2.47
CA PHE A 205 8.24 -12.51 -1.41
C PHE A 205 9.44 -11.73 -1.93
N ASP A 206 9.90 -10.78 -1.10
CA ASP A 206 11.19 -10.14 -1.25
C ASP A 206 12.26 -10.99 -0.54
N PRO A 207 13.24 -11.55 -1.25
CA PRO A 207 14.22 -12.44 -0.63
C PRO A 207 15.13 -11.75 0.38
N GLU A 208 15.35 -10.43 0.28
CA GLU A 208 16.17 -9.71 1.26
C GLU A 208 15.44 -9.56 2.60
N LEU A 209 14.14 -9.26 2.56
CA LEU A 209 13.34 -9.07 3.77
C LEU A 209 13.03 -10.38 4.51
N TYR A 210 13.02 -11.50 3.80
CA TYR A 210 12.65 -12.83 4.34
C TYR A 210 13.76 -13.84 4.22
N GLU A 211 15.02 -13.37 4.20
CA GLU A 211 16.17 -14.27 4.04
C GLU A 211 16.24 -15.35 5.12
N ASN A 212 15.97 -15.00 6.39
CA ASN A 212 15.98 -15.95 7.50
C ASN A 212 14.94 -17.06 7.32
N LEU A 213 13.74 -16.71 6.85
CA LEU A 213 12.70 -17.70 6.53
C LEU A 213 13.16 -18.64 5.42
N ILE A 214 13.73 -18.09 4.35
CA ILE A 214 14.22 -18.87 3.22
C ILE A 214 15.34 -19.83 3.66
N ILE A 215 16.26 -19.39 4.51
CA ILE A 215 17.32 -20.20 5.10
C ILE A 215 16.73 -21.36 5.91
N GLN A 216 15.73 -21.10 6.75
CA GLN A 216 15.12 -22.11 7.59
C GLN A 216 14.35 -23.16 6.78
N ILE A 217 13.61 -22.74 5.74
CA ILE A 217 12.97 -23.66 4.80
C ILE A 217 14.00 -24.65 4.24
N LYS A 218 15.15 -24.14 3.81
CA LYS A 218 16.22 -24.98 3.27
C LYS A 218 16.86 -25.89 4.32
N LYS A 219 17.13 -25.39 5.52
CA LYS A 219 17.69 -26.17 6.63
C LYS A 219 16.80 -27.37 7.00
N CYS A 220 15.48 -27.22 6.86
CA CYS A 220 14.52 -28.32 7.06
C CYS A 220 14.40 -29.29 5.87
N GLY A 221 15.26 -29.17 4.86
CA GLY A 221 15.29 -30.08 3.70
C GLY A 221 14.31 -29.75 2.59
N TYR A 222 13.67 -28.58 2.61
CA TYR A 222 12.75 -28.12 1.57
C TYR A 222 13.44 -27.17 0.60
N ILE A 223 12.90 -27.08 -0.61
CA ILE A 223 13.32 -26.09 -1.59
C ILE A 223 12.40 -24.87 -1.52
N PRO A 224 12.91 -23.68 -1.15
CA PRO A 224 12.14 -22.46 -1.26
C PRO A 224 12.00 -22.06 -2.73
N VAL A 225 10.77 -21.89 -3.19
CA VAL A 225 10.42 -21.48 -4.58
C VAL A 225 9.77 -20.11 -4.55
N LEU A 226 10.46 -19.12 -5.07
CA LEU A 226 9.96 -17.74 -5.21
C LEU A 226 9.07 -17.63 -6.43
N VAL A 227 7.80 -17.32 -6.23
CA VAL A 227 6.79 -17.13 -7.29
C VAL A 227 6.45 -15.67 -7.40
N ASN A 228 7.18 -14.94 -8.23
CA ASN A 228 7.13 -13.49 -8.36
C ASN A 228 6.67 -13.08 -9.76
N PHE A 229 5.40 -12.67 -9.90
CA PHE A 229 4.84 -12.18 -11.17
C PHE A 229 4.80 -10.65 -11.23
N ARG A 230 4.61 -9.95 -10.11
CA ARG A 230 4.55 -8.49 -10.06
C ARG A 230 5.94 -7.85 -10.06
N LYS A 231 6.81 -8.27 -9.16
CA LYS A 231 8.19 -7.76 -9.05
C LYS A 231 9.20 -8.85 -9.39
N PRO A 232 10.39 -8.50 -9.92
CA PRO A 232 11.44 -9.50 -10.10
C PRO A 232 11.97 -9.97 -8.74
N ALA A 233 12.23 -11.26 -8.58
CA ALA A 233 12.85 -11.82 -7.37
C ALA A 233 14.28 -11.28 -7.15
N ILE A 234 15.01 -10.96 -8.22
CA ILE A 234 16.30 -10.27 -8.17
C ILE A 234 16.08 -8.80 -8.56
N SER A 235 16.14 -7.93 -7.57
CA SER A 235 16.02 -6.47 -7.72
C SER A 235 17.32 -5.74 -7.41
N SER A 236 18.25 -6.39 -6.72
CA SER A 236 19.51 -5.84 -6.23
C SER A 236 20.61 -6.90 -6.19
N MET A 237 21.86 -6.49 -5.95
CA MET A 237 22.97 -7.43 -5.66
C MET A 237 22.75 -8.17 -4.34
N ALA A 238 22.08 -7.57 -3.37
CA ALA A 238 21.77 -8.21 -2.10
C ALA A 238 20.76 -9.35 -2.31
N SER A 239 19.68 -9.12 -3.09
CA SER A 239 18.72 -10.18 -3.43
C SER A 239 19.37 -11.32 -4.23
N LEU A 240 20.30 -11.02 -5.16
CA LEU A 240 21.06 -12.04 -5.88
C LEU A 240 21.93 -12.88 -4.93
N ASN A 241 22.63 -12.22 -4.01
CA ASN A 241 23.50 -12.90 -3.04
C ASN A 241 22.68 -13.77 -2.07
N CYS A 242 21.52 -13.29 -1.62
CA CYS A 242 20.56 -14.05 -0.82
C CYS A 242 20.16 -15.35 -1.56
N LEU A 243 19.73 -15.24 -2.81
CA LEU A 243 19.32 -16.40 -3.61
C LEU A 243 20.46 -17.40 -3.83
N LYS A 244 21.70 -16.93 -4.07
CA LYS A 244 22.88 -17.80 -4.20
C LYS A 244 23.18 -18.54 -2.90
N ARG A 245 23.16 -17.84 -1.77
CA ARG A 245 23.43 -18.40 -0.45
C ARG A 245 22.36 -19.41 -0.03
N THR A 246 21.10 -19.12 -0.29
CA THR A 246 19.98 -19.99 0.07
C THR A 246 19.71 -21.09 -0.97
N GLN A 247 20.27 -20.99 -2.16
CA GLN A 247 19.99 -21.88 -3.31
C GLN A 247 18.50 -22.00 -3.63
N SER A 248 17.77 -20.90 -3.45
CA SER A 248 16.34 -20.82 -3.74
C SER A 248 16.07 -20.97 -5.23
N VAL A 249 14.89 -21.44 -5.58
CA VAL A 249 14.45 -21.52 -6.98
C VAL A 249 13.58 -20.31 -7.30
N ILE A 250 13.92 -19.61 -8.38
CA ILE A 250 13.00 -18.62 -8.96
C ILE A 250 12.07 -19.37 -9.91
N PHE A 251 10.77 -19.32 -9.62
CA PHE A 251 9.77 -19.94 -10.47
C PHE A 251 9.81 -19.37 -11.89
N ASN A 252 9.85 -20.28 -12.86
CA ASN A 252 9.77 -19.96 -14.27
C ASN A 252 8.73 -20.88 -14.92
N PRO A 253 7.72 -20.35 -15.61
CA PRO A 253 6.70 -21.16 -16.28
C PRO A 253 7.23 -22.22 -17.24
N LYS A 254 8.42 -22.03 -17.81
CA LYS A 254 9.07 -23.05 -18.65
C LYS A 254 9.37 -24.36 -17.89
N MET A 255 9.52 -24.29 -16.57
CA MET A 255 9.77 -25.46 -15.71
C MET A 255 8.58 -26.42 -15.65
N LEU A 256 7.40 -25.95 -16.00
CA LEU A 256 6.16 -26.74 -15.98
C LEU A 256 5.95 -27.55 -17.27
N GLY A 257 6.74 -27.33 -18.31
CA GLY A 257 6.56 -28.03 -19.61
C GLY A 257 5.26 -27.68 -20.33
N ILE A 258 4.61 -26.55 -19.97
CA ILE A 258 3.34 -26.14 -20.60
C ILE A 258 3.58 -25.76 -22.06
N ASN A 259 2.74 -26.29 -22.94
CA ASN A 259 2.74 -25.93 -24.36
C ASN A 259 2.34 -24.46 -24.54
N LYS A 260 3.32 -23.64 -24.94
CA LYS A 260 3.12 -22.20 -25.08
C LYS A 260 2.16 -21.84 -26.23
N ASN A 261 2.17 -22.63 -27.31
CA ASN A 261 1.29 -22.35 -28.45
C ASN A 261 -0.18 -22.58 -28.05
N GLU A 262 -0.47 -23.70 -27.39
CA GLU A 262 -1.80 -24.00 -26.88
C GLU A 262 -2.28 -22.97 -25.88
N LEU A 263 -1.40 -22.50 -24.97
CA LEU A 263 -1.74 -21.44 -24.01
C LEU A 263 -2.01 -20.12 -24.73
N ASN A 264 -1.21 -19.76 -25.72
CA ASN A 264 -1.43 -18.53 -26.51
C ASN A 264 -2.73 -18.59 -27.33
N ASP A 265 -3.05 -19.73 -27.92
CA ASP A 265 -4.31 -19.91 -28.65
C ASP A 265 -5.52 -19.83 -27.71
N THR A 266 -5.39 -20.38 -26.50
CA THR A 266 -6.40 -20.22 -25.46
C THR A 266 -6.61 -18.74 -25.11
N ILE A 267 -5.55 -17.97 -24.89
CA ILE A 267 -5.62 -16.54 -24.58
C ILE A 267 -6.29 -15.76 -25.72
N LYS A 268 -5.88 -16.00 -26.96
CA LYS A 268 -6.47 -15.34 -28.14
C LYS A 268 -7.98 -15.61 -28.25
N LYS A 269 -8.44 -16.76 -27.79
CA LYS A 269 -9.86 -17.14 -27.82
C LYS A 269 -10.64 -16.56 -26.64
N ILE A 270 -10.09 -16.64 -25.43
CA ILE A 270 -10.82 -16.34 -24.18
C ILE A 270 -10.84 -14.84 -23.89
N CYS A 271 -9.71 -14.12 -24.02
CA CYS A 271 -9.65 -12.71 -23.66
C CYS A 271 -10.63 -11.83 -24.45
N PRO A 272 -10.73 -11.93 -25.79
CA PRO A 272 -11.72 -11.16 -26.54
C PRO A 272 -13.17 -11.52 -26.16
N LYS A 273 -13.44 -12.80 -25.87
CA LYS A 273 -14.78 -13.24 -25.46
C LYS A 273 -15.22 -12.56 -24.16
N ILE A 274 -14.36 -12.54 -23.14
CA ILE A 274 -14.65 -11.92 -21.85
C ILE A 274 -14.83 -10.40 -22.00
N ILE A 275 -13.89 -9.74 -22.70
CA ILE A 275 -13.93 -8.29 -22.91
C ILE A 275 -15.19 -7.88 -23.69
N ASN A 276 -15.55 -8.60 -24.76
CA ASN A 276 -16.75 -8.34 -25.54
C ASN A 276 -18.03 -8.56 -24.72
N PHE A 277 -18.06 -9.60 -23.87
CA PHE A 277 -19.18 -9.80 -22.95
C PHE A 277 -19.39 -8.58 -22.06
N ILE A 278 -18.31 -8.05 -21.44
CA ILE A 278 -18.39 -6.86 -20.58
C ILE A 278 -18.84 -5.63 -21.41
N LYS A 279 -18.31 -5.45 -22.62
CA LYS A 279 -18.68 -4.32 -23.50
C LYS A 279 -20.18 -4.33 -23.84
N GLN A 280 -20.76 -5.48 -24.08
CA GLN A 280 -22.15 -5.63 -24.51
C GLN A 280 -23.18 -5.61 -23.37
N ASN A 281 -22.77 -5.96 -22.14
CA ASN A 281 -23.67 -6.04 -20.99
C ASN A 281 -23.42 -4.88 -20.03
N ASN A 282 -24.46 -4.07 -19.78
CA ASN A 282 -24.37 -2.93 -18.87
C ASN A 282 -24.86 -3.28 -17.45
N ASP A 283 -25.86 -4.14 -17.36
CA ASP A 283 -26.69 -4.34 -16.16
C ASP A 283 -25.91 -4.81 -14.92
N PHE A 284 -24.81 -5.54 -15.09
CA PHE A 284 -24.05 -6.07 -13.96
C PHE A 284 -23.09 -5.07 -13.30
N LEU A 285 -22.87 -3.91 -13.94
CA LEU A 285 -22.06 -2.81 -13.40
C LEU A 285 -22.88 -1.58 -13.01
N GLU A 286 -24.21 -1.72 -12.95
CA GLU A 286 -25.09 -0.63 -12.50
C GLU A 286 -25.06 -0.53 -10.98
N PHE A 287 -24.44 0.54 -10.50
CA PHE A 287 -24.40 0.92 -9.08
C PHE A 287 -24.96 2.32 -8.94
N ASN A 288 -26.22 2.43 -8.52
CA ASN A 288 -26.84 3.70 -8.18
C ASN A 288 -26.56 4.04 -6.73
N ILE A 289 -25.62 4.94 -6.50
CA ILE A 289 -25.19 5.38 -5.18
C ILE A 289 -25.33 6.89 -5.15
N TYR A 290 -26.01 7.42 -4.16
CA TYR A 290 -26.28 8.86 -4.02
C TYR A 290 -26.89 9.49 -5.29
N GLU A 291 -27.65 8.72 -6.05
CA GLU A 291 -28.21 9.13 -7.37
C GLU A 291 -27.13 9.47 -8.41
N LEU A 292 -25.86 9.10 -8.17
CA LEU A 292 -24.75 9.36 -9.08
C LEU A 292 -24.73 8.31 -10.21
N LYS A 293 -24.67 8.79 -11.45
CA LYS A 293 -24.60 7.94 -12.66
C LYS A 293 -23.15 7.74 -13.09
N LEU A 294 -22.44 6.80 -12.46
CA LEU A 294 -21.01 6.56 -12.69
C LEU A 294 -20.69 5.22 -13.36
N SER A 295 -21.71 4.39 -13.62
CA SER A 295 -21.55 3.03 -14.14
C SER A 295 -20.77 2.98 -15.46
N SER A 296 -20.98 3.94 -16.37
CA SER A 296 -20.26 4.00 -17.66
C SER A 296 -18.76 4.29 -17.48
N ILE A 297 -18.40 5.17 -16.53
CA ILE A 297 -17.01 5.52 -16.22
C ILE A 297 -16.30 4.32 -15.57
N ILE A 298 -16.95 3.69 -14.59
CA ILE A 298 -16.42 2.48 -13.92
C ILE A 298 -16.23 1.35 -14.94
N LYS A 299 -17.22 1.12 -15.81
CA LYS A 299 -17.15 0.09 -16.86
C LYS A 299 -15.96 0.32 -17.81
N LYS A 300 -15.78 1.56 -18.29
CA LYS A 300 -14.63 1.95 -19.15
C LYS A 300 -13.31 1.58 -18.47
N GLN A 301 -13.19 1.88 -17.17
CA GLN A 301 -11.98 1.59 -16.40
C GLN A 301 -11.72 0.08 -16.22
N ILE A 302 -12.76 -0.70 -15.93
CA ILE A 302 -12.65 -2.16 -15.79
C ILE A 302 -12.23 -2.80 -17.12
N ILE A 303 -12.81 -2.35 -18.23
CA ILE A 303 -12.44 -2.84 -19.57
C ILE A 303 -10.95 -2.54 -19.82
N ARG A 304 -10.49 -1.34 -19.52
CA ARG A 304 -9.08 -0.96 -19.68
C ARG A 304 -8.14 -1.88 -18.87
N ILE A 305 -8.46 -2.12 -17.59
CA ILE A 305 -7.67 -3.04 -16.74
C ILE A 305 -7.60 -4.44 -17.37
N LEU A 306 -8.73 -4.97 -17.85
CA LEU A 306 -8.75 -6.30 -18.44
C LEU A 306 -8.04 -6.35 -19.79
N GLU A 307 -8.16 -5.33 -20.64
CA GLU A 307 -7.41 -5.26 -21.91
C GLU A 307 -5.88 -5.31 -21.69
N GLU A 308 -5.40 -4.73 -20.58
CA GLU A 308 -3.98 -4.71 -20.25
C GLU A 308 -3.49 -5.96 -19.52
N ARG A 309 -4.35 -6.62 -18.72
CA ARG A 309 -3.89 -7.61 -17.72
C ARG A 309 -4.48 -9.01 -17.88
N LEU A 310 -5.58 -9.18 -18.60
CA LEU A 310 -6.32 -10.44 -18.66
C LEU A 310 -5.47 -11.59 -19.22
N ASP A 311 -4.58 -11.32 -20.17
CA ASP A 311 -3.67 -12.32 -20.71
C ASP A 311 -2.72 -12.88 -19.63
N GLU A 312 -2.28 -12.05 -18.71
CA GLU A 312 -1.44 -12.46 -17.57
C GLU A 312 -2.24 -13.26 -16.54
N TYR A 313 -3.49 -12.86 -16.28
CA TYR A 313 -4.37 -13.63 -15.38
C TYR A 313 -4.61 -15.04 -15.91
N ILE A 314 -4.94 -15.19 -17.20
CA ILE A 314 -5.12 -16.50 -17.83
C ILE A 314 -3.86 -17.36 -17.75
N LYS A 315 -2.67 -16.76 -17.97
CA LYS A 315 -1.38 -17.46 -17.80
C LYS A 315 -1.17 -17.92 -16.37
N GLN A 316 -1.35 -17.04 -15.38
CA GLN A 316 -1.16 -17.39 -13.97
C GLN A 316 -2.13 -18.48 -13.50
N ILE A 317 -3.41 -18.43 -13.91
CA ILE A 317 -4.40 -19.46 -13.63
C ILE A 317 -3.91 -20.83 -14.11
N ASN A 318 -3.39 -20.92 -15.32
CA ASN A 318 -2.84 -22.18 -15.84
C ASN A 318 -1.60 -22.64 -15.07
N TYR A 319 -0.66 -21.73 -14.80
CA TYR A 319 0.55 -22.06 -14.05
C TYR A 319 0.23 -22.59 -12.65
N PHE A 320 -0.68 -21.95 -11.95
CA PHE A 320 -1.10 -22.38 -10.61
C PHE A 320 -1.84 -23.71 -10.60
N LYS A 321 -2.67 -23.99 -11.61
CA LYS A 321 -3.28 -25.32 -11.76
C LYS A 321 -2.24 -26.45 -11.94
N PHE A 322 -1.17 -26.16 -12.67
CA PHE A 322 -0.07 -27.13 -12.82
C PHE A 322 0.75 -27.28 -11.54
N LEU A 323 1.04 -26.18 -10.85
CA LEU A 323 1.74 -26.20 -9.57
C LEU A 323 0.96 -26.97 -8.50
N ASP A 324 -0.34 -26.72 -8.39
CA ASP A 324 -1.21 -27.36 -7.40
C ASP A 324 -1.39 -28.88 -7.62
N LYS A 325 -1.14 -29.38 -8.83
CA LYS A 325 -1.17 -30.81 -9.15
C LYS A 325 0.14 -31.55 -8.80
N ARG A 326 1.18 -30.83 -8.43
CA ARG A 326 2.48 -31.41 -8.12
C ARG A 326 2.51 -31.94 -6.69
N ASN A 327 2.76 -33.24 -6.51
CA ASN A 327 2.86 -33.86 -5.19
C ASN A 327 4.11 -33.42 -4.39
N ASP A 328 5.09 -32.79 -5.06
CA ASP A 328 6.29 -32.26 -4.43
C ASP A 328 6.14 -30.81 -3.92
N VAL A 329 5.03 -30.14 -4.22
CA VAL A 329 4.68 -28.86 -3.62
C VAL A 329 3.83 -29.11 -2.39
N VAL A 330 4.42 -28.95 -1.21
CA VAL A 330 3.80 -29.36 0.06
C VAL A 330 3.10 -28.25 0.80
N SER A 331 3.49 -26.99 0.54
CA SER A 331 2.88 -25.81 1.18
C SER A 331 3.17 -24.56 0.36
N SER A 332 2.44 -23.50 0.67
CA SER A 332 2.64 -22.16 0.14
C SER A 332 2.45 -21.11 1.24
N ILE A 333 3.16 -20.00 1.13
CA ILE A 333 3.07 -18.87 2.05
C ILE A 333 2.78 -17.61 1.26
N SER A 334 1.83 -16.82 1.74
CA SER A 334 1.46 -15.52 1.18
C SER A 334 1.49 -14.44 2.27
N LEU A 335 1.76 -13.20 1.88
CA LEU A 335 1.75 -12.05 2.80
C LEU A 335 0.39 -11.32 2.82
N ASN A 336 -0.42 -11.51 1.79
CA ASN A 336 -1.76 -10.95 1.67
C ASN A 336 -2.59 -11.79 0.69
N LEU A 337 -3.88 -11.49 0.58
CA LEU A 337 -4.79 -12.09 -0.39
C LEU A 337 -5.46 -11.05 -1.30
N SER A 338 -5.06 -9.79 -1.19
CA SER A 338 -5.59 -8.69 -2.01
C SER A 338 -4.89 -8.55 -3.36
N GLY A 339 -3.62 -8.96 -3.44
CA GLY A 339 -2.83 -8.88 -4.67
C GLY A 339 -3.26 -9.87 -5.74
N GLU A 340 -3.04 -9.51 -7.02
CA GLU A 340 -3.43 -10.30 -8.20
C GLU A 340 -2.93 -11.76 -8.14
N THR A 341 -1.65 -11.94 -7.88
CA THR A 341 -0.98 -13.27 -7.84
C THR A 341 -1.52 -14.13 -6.71
N GLU A 342 -1.57 -13.58 -5.52
CA GLU A 342 -1.96 -14.27 -4.29
C GLU A 342 -3.45 -14.67 -4.35
N LYS A 343 -4.28 -13.79 -4.88
CA LYS A 343 -5.71 -14.05 -5.03
C LYS A 343 -5.99 -15.14 -6.07
N ILE A 344 -5.33 -15.10 -7.23
CA ILE A 344 -5.48 -16.16 -8.25
C ILE A 344 -5.06 -17.49 -7.63
N PHE A 345 -3.90 -17.56 -6.96
CA PHE A 345 -3.43 -18.80 -6.33
C PHE A 345 -4.42 -19.31 -5.29
N SER A 346 -4.84 -18.47 -4.35
CA SER A 346 -5.75 -18.86 -3.26
C SER A 346 -7.07 -19.46 -3.73
N LYS A 347 -7.56 -19.02 -4.89
CA LYS A 347 -8.83 -19.50 -5.47
C LYS A 347 -8.68 -20.70 -6.40
N ILE A 348 -7.51 -20.86 -7.04
CA ILE A 348 -7.26 -21.97 -7.99
C ILE A 348 -6.75 -23.22 -7.30
N LYS A 349 -5.97 -23.08 -6.23
CA LYS A 349 -5.43 -24.20 -5.47
C LYS A 349 -6.52 -25.10 -4.89
N LYS A 350 -6.25 -26.40 -4.86
CA LYS A 350 -7.11 -27.43 -4.25
C LYS A 350 -6.34 -28.34 -3.30
N ASN A 351 -5.09 -28.63 -3.64
CA ASN A 351 -4.25 -29.63 -2.96
C ASN A 351 -3.17 -28.97 -2.09
N THR A 352 -2.65 -27.81 -2.50
CA THR A 352 -1.55 -27.15 -1.82
C THR A 352 -2.08 -26.28 -0.66
N PRO A 353 -1.73 -26.57 0.61
CA PRO A 353 -2.06 -25.70 1.73
C PRO A 353 -1.49 -24.29 1.53
N LEU A 354 -2.26 -23.27 1.90
CA LEU A 354 -1.81 -21.89 1.89
C LEU A 354 -1.83 -21.33 3.31
N ILE A 355 -0.73 -20.67 3.68
CA ILE A 355 -0.58 -19.99 4.96
C ILE A 355 -0.48 -18.50 4.69
N LEU A 356 -1.33 -17.74 5.34
CA LEU A 356 -1.24 -16.29 5.35
C LEU A 356 -0.30 -15.85 6.48
N LEU A 357 0.81 -15.22 6.13
CA LEU A 357 1.77 -14.71 7.09
C LEU A 357 1.51 -13.23 7.36
N GLN A 358 1.29 -12.87 8.61
CA GLN A 358 1.20 -11.47 9.01
C GLN A 358 2.47 -10.72 8.58
N HIS A 359 2.31 -9.64 7.82
CA HIS A 359 3.43 -8.91 7.22
C HIS A 359 3.54 -7.46 7.70
N GLY A 360 2.52 -6.94 8.37
CA GLY A 360 2.45 -5.59 8.91
C GLY A 360 2.09 -5.56 10.39
N PHE A 361 2.30 -4.42 11.01
CA PHE A 361 1.87 -4.16 12.38
C PHE A 361 0.35 -4.01 12.38
N SER A 362 -0.36 -5.02 12.86
CA SER A 362 -1.82 -5.06 12.85
C SER A 362 -2.39 -4.25 14.00
N ASN A 363 -3.32 -3.38 13.67
CA ASN A 363 -4.16 -2.69 14.63
C ASN A 363 -5.49 -3.40 14.75
N TYR A 364 -6.03 -3.37 15.94
CA TYR A 364 -7.35 -3.86 16.24
C TYR A 364 -8.32 -2.71 16.09
N HIS A 365 -9.15 -2.75 15.07
CA HIS A 365 -10.19 -1.77 14.87
C HIS A 365 -11.51 -2.29 15.43
N ASP A 366 -12.37 -1.37 15.85
CA ASP A 366 -13.77 -1.67 16.05
C ASP A 366 -14.33 -2.28 14.75
N PHE A 367 -15.03 -3.40 14.87
CA PHE A 367 -15.54 -4.23 13.78
C PHE A 367 -16.32 -3.45 12.70
N ASN A 368 -16.84 -2.28 13.05
CA ASN A 368 -17.58 -1.40 12.13
C ASN A 368 -16.70 -0.45 11.32
N SER A 369 -15.40 -0.39 11.55
CA SER A 369 -14.55 0.63 10.94
C SER A 369 -13.54 -0.02 10.05
N TYR A 370 -13.03 -0.81 9.58
CA TYR A 370 -11.92 -1.11 8.66
C TYR A 370 -10.89 -2.08 9.23
N SER A 371 -10.98 -3.31 8.90
CA SER A 371 -9.92 -4.24 9.23
C SER A 371 -9.37 -4.90 7.98
N ASP A 372 -8.32 -4.34 7.42
CA ASP A 372 -7.56 -5.02 6.36
C ASP A 372 -7.06 -6.39 6.80
N THR A 373 -6.68 -6.51 8.06
CA THR A 373 -6.15 -7.74 8.63
C THR A 373 -7.21 -8.83 8.68
N LEU A 374 -8.39 -8.53 9.21
CA LEU A 374 -9.50 -9.50 9.30
C LEU A 374 -10.06 -9.86 7.92
N ASP A 375 -10.12 -8.91 6.99
CA ASP A 375 -10.62 -9.16 5.65
C ASP A 375 -9.81 -10.21 4.89
N ASP A 376 -8.49 -10.15 5.00
CA ASP A 376 -7.62 -11.13 4.36
C ASP A 376 -7.72 -12.49 5.07
N TYR A 377 -7.92 -12.51 6.39
CA TYR A 377 -8.03 -13.72 7.18
C TYR A 377 -9.35 -14.44 6.95
N ASP A 378 -10.45 -13.70 6.91
CA ASP A 378 -11.78 -14.25 6.59
C ASP A 378 -11.84 -14.86 5.19
N LEU A 379 -11.09 -14.30 4.24
CA LEU A 379 -11.04 -14.82 2.87
C LEU A 379 -10.34 -16.17 2.78
N LEU A 380 -9.35 -16.43 3.63
CA LEU A 380 -8.57 -17.66 3.55
C LEU A 380 -9.26 -18.83 4.25
N ARG A 381 -9.76 -18.68 5.47
CA ARG A 381 -10.34 -19.73 6.33
C ARG A 381 -9.44 -20.97 6.50
N GLU A 382 -8.13 -20.83 6.27
CA GLU A 382 -7.13 -21.88 6.41
C GLU A 382 -6.18 -21.56 7.57
N LYS A 383 -4.87 -21.64 7.35
CA LYS A 383 -3.87 -21.36 8.38
C LYS A 383 -3.35 -19.93 8.27
N ILE A 384 -3.22 -19.29 9.41
CA ILE A 384 -2.66 -17.95 9.55
C ILE A 384 -1.49 -18.01 10.51
N ALA A 385 -0.39 -17.35 10.16
CA ALA A 385 0.76 -17.17 11.03
C ALA A 385 0.82 -15.71 11.52
N VAL A 386 0.76 -15.53 12.83
CA VAL A 386 0.70 -14.21 13.49
C VAL A 386 1.93 -13.96 14.36
N TRP A 387 2.17 -12.68 14.67
CA TRP A 387 3.38 -12.27 15.39
C TRP A 387 3.32 -12.56 16.89
N GLY A 388 2.13 -12.57 17.49
CA GLY A 388 1.99 -12.77 18.92
C GLY A 388 0.61 -13.22 19.35
N ASN A 389 0.50 -13.49 20.64
CA ASN A 389 -0.75 -13.95 21.25
C ASN A 389 -1.87 -12.89 21.18
N SER A 390 -1.53 -11.62 21.27
CA SER A 390 -2.50 -10.53 21.18
C SER A 390 -3.27 -10.54 19.85
N VAL A 391 -2.57 -10.78 18.72
CA VAL A 391 -3.21 -10.90 17.40
C VAL A 391 -4.06 -12.17 17.32
N ARG A 392 -3.56 -13.29 17.84
CA ARG A 392 -4.34 -14.54 17.93
C ARG A 392 -5.64 -14.34 18.71
N ASP A 393 -5.54 -13.77 19.89
CA ASP A 393 -6.70 -13.61 20.80
C ASP A 393 -7.75 -12.66 20.21
N TYR A 394 -7.27 -11.62 19.50
CA TYR A 394 -8.16 -10.74 18.76
C TYR A 394 -8.90 -11.47 17.63
N LEU A 395 -8.20 -12.28 16.82
CA LEU A 395 -8.81 -13.05 15.74
C LEU A 395 -9.86 -14.04 16.25
N ILE A 396 -9.56 -14.75 17.36
CA ILE A 396 -10.49 -15.68 17.98
C ILE A 396 -11.74 -14.94 18.49
N SER A 397 -11.58 -13.75 19.05
CA SER A 397 -12.69 -12.99 19.64
C SER A 397 -13.57 -12.29 18.60
N ASN A 398 -13.04 -12.00 17.42
CA ASN A 398 -13.71 -11.15 16.42
C ASN A 398 -13.95 -11.83 15.07
N SER A 399 -13.65 -13.11 14.93
CA SER A 399 -13.91 -13.89 13.72
C SER A 399 -14.32 -15.33 14.07
N ASP A 400 -14.81 -16.09 13.09
CA ASP A 400 -15.12 -17.52 13.24
C ASP A 400 -13.86 -18.42 13.20
N MET A 401 -12.66 -17.83 13.34
CA MET A 401 -11.41 -18.54 13.21
C MET A 401 -11.14 -19.42 14.43
N GLN A 402 -10.84 -20.69 14.16
CA GLN A 402 -10.50 -21.64 15.23
C GLN A 402 -9.02 -21.51 15.62
N ASN A 403 -8.73 -21.69 16.91
CA ASN A 403 -7.36 -21.60 17.43
C ASN A 403 -6.37 -22.52 16.69
N ASN A 404 -6.80 -23.69 16.24
CA ASN A 404 -5.96 -24.65 15.49
C ASN A 404 -5.53 -24.13 14.10
N ASN A 405 -6.18 -23.09 13.59
CA ASN A 405 -5.85 -22.46 12.32
C ASN A 405 -4.87 -21.29 12.49
N ILE A 406 -4.52 -20.93 13.74
CA ILE A 406 -3.65 -19.81 14.04
C ILE A 406 -2.31 -20.31 14.55
N ILE A 407 -1.24 -20.00 13.83
CA ILE A 407 0.15 -20.27 14.20
C ILE A 407 0.74 -19.01 14.82
N VAL A 408 1.12 -19.07 16.09
CA VAL A 408 1.82 -17.95 16.75
C VAL A 408 3.32 -18.11 16.51
N SER A 409 3.79 -17.63 15.37
CA SER A 409 5.16 -17.84 14.90
C SER A 409 6.16 -16.78 15.36
N GLY A 410 5.71 -15.57 15.63
CA GLY A 410 6.56 -14.40 15.65
C GLY A 410 6.68 -13.76 14.25
N SER A 411 7.59 -12.83 14.09
CA SER A 411 7.79 -12.11 12.84
C SER A 411 9.06 -12.52 12.11
N PRO A 412 8.98 -13.42 11.10
CA PRO A 412 10.15 -13.86 10.32
C PRO A 412 10.94 -12.76 9.65
N ARG A 413 10.28 -11.66 9.30
CA ARG A 413 10.91 -10.49 8.70
C ARG A 413 11.88 -9.77 9.65
N HIS A 414 11.66 -9.93 10.96
CA HIS A 414 12.40 -9.19 11.98
C HIS A 414 13.35 -10.07 12.83
N ASP A 415 13.63 -11.30 12.41
CA ASP A 415 14.52 -12.20 13.14
C ASP A 415 15.94 -11.67 13.35
N ASP A 416 16.39 -10.78 12.49
CA ASP A 416 17.71 -10.16 12.55
C ASP A 416 17.72 -8.76 13.17
N PHE A 417 16.59 -8.27 13.69
CA PHE A 417 16.51 -6.99 14.38
C PHE A 417 17.07 -7.14 15.80
N GLU A 418 18.22 -6.50 16.03
CA GLU A 418 18.87 -6.46 17.33
C GLU A 418 19.15 -5.01 17.75
N PRO A 419 18.80 -4.63 18.99
CA PRO A 419 19.12 -3.31 19.48
C PRO A 419 20.63 -3.06 19.40
N SER A 420 21.04 -2.02 18.73
CA SER A 420 22.43 -1.58 18.77
C SER A 420 22.72 -0.87 20.07
N LYS A 421 23.89 -1.15 20.68
CA LYS A 421 24.38 -0.33 21.80
C LYS A 421 24.70 1.06 21.27
N LYS A 422 23.88 2.04 21.61
CA LYS A 422 24.05 3.44 21.22
C LYS A 422 25.14 4.10 22.11
N THR A 423 26.38 3.66 21.96
CA THR A 423 27.52 4.21 22.72
C THR A 423 28.19 5.34 21.93
N ASN A 424 28.53 6.44 22.61
CA ASN A 424 29.27 7.60 22.08
C ASN A 424 28.56 8.37 20.93
N ILE A 425 27.29 8.69 21.10
CA ILE A 425 26.56 9.51 20.15
C ILE A 425 27.00 10.97 20.29
N THR A 426 27.77 11.46 19.34
CA THR A 426 28.19 12.88 19.29
C THR A 426 27.05 13.79 18.84
N LYS A 427 26.12 13.29 18.02
CA LYS A 427 24.89 13.96 17.61
C LYS A 427 23.70 13.02 17.72
N LYS A 428 22.61 13.47 18.32
CA LYS A 428 21.35 12.74 18.46
C LYS A 428 20.60 12.76 17.13
N ARG A 429 20.67 11.66 16.38
CA ARG A 429 19.93 11.55 15.13
C ARG A 429 18.45 11.32 15.39
N ILE A 430 17.63 12.25 14.97
CA ILE A 430 16.17 12.17 15.00
C ILE A 430 15.66 11.83 13.61
N VAL A 431 15.01 10.68 13.49
CA VAL A 431 14.42 10.22 12.24
C VAL A 431 12.95 10.56 12.20
N ILE A 432 12.53 11.30 11.17
CA ILE A 432 11.13 11.65 10.96
C ILE A 432 10.58 10.78 9.84
N THR A 433 9.50 10.05 10.13
CA THR A 433 8.86 9.13 9.17
C THR A 433 7.47 9.64 8.81
N PRO A 434 7.39 10.56 7.86
CA PRO A 434 6.12 11.07 7.38
C PRO A 434 5.43 10.02 6.50
N ARG A 435 4.26 9.55 6.90
CA ARG A 435 3.45 8.67 6.07
C ARG A 435 2.73 9.50 4.99
N PRO A 436 2.78 9.12 3.70
CA PRO A 436 2.05 9.83 2.67
C PRO A 436 0.53 9.68 2.86
N LEU A 437 -0.22 10.70 2.49
CA LEU A 437 -1.68 10.64 2.47
C LEU A 437 -2.15 9.57 1.48
N ILE A 438 -3.06 8.70 1.93
CA ILE A 438 -3.60 7.59 1.14
C ILE A 438 -5.10 7.81 0.95
N MET A 439 -5.59 7.69 -0.29
CA MET A 439 -6.97 8.03 -0.63
C MET A 439 -7.96 6.85 -0.51
N HIS A 440 -7.47 5.62 -0.38
CA HIS A 440 -8.33 4.42 -0.52
C HIS A 440 -9.36 4.23 0.61
N VAL A 441 -9.23 4.97 1.69
CA VAL A 441 -10.12 4.85 2.85
C VAL A 441 -11.04 6.03 3.01
N GLU A 442 -10.48 7.24 3.02
CA GLU A 442 -11.23 8.45 3.34
C GLU A 442 -11.48 9.33 2.11
N GLY A 443 -10.99 8.91 0.95
CA GLY A 443 -10.95 9.74 -0.24
C GLY A 443 -10.00 10.93 -0.06
N THR A 444 -10.14 11.97 -0.88
CA THR A 444 -9.34 13.19 -0.76
C THR A 444 -9.80 14.02 0.43
N LYS A 445 -8.91 14.27 1.40
CA LYS A 445 -9.11 15.14 2.55
C LYS A 445 -8.03 16.20 2.59
N LEU A 446 -8.32 17.35 1.98
CA LEU A 446 -7.32 18.41 1.74
C LEU A 446 -6.85 19.08 3.03
N GLU A 447 -7.70 19.13 4.04
CA GLU A 447 -7.38 19.66 5.37
C GLU A 447 -6.19 18.90 5.99
N LEU A 448 -6.09 17.59 5.76
CA LEU A 448 -4.96 16.80 6.26
C LEU A 448 -3.62 17.26 5.69
N HIS A 449 -3.61 17.70 4.44
CA HIS A 449 -2.39 18.24 3.85
C HIS A 449 -1.95 19.54 4.54
N LEU A 450 -2.89 20.40 4.89
CA LEU A 450 -2.57 21.64 5.62
C LEU A 450 -2.05 21.38 7.03
N ARG A 451 -2.66 20.41 7.74
CA ARG A 451 -2.18 19.96 9.05
C ARG A 451 -0.78 19.34 8.95
N TYR A 452 -0.57 18.55 7.91
CA TYR A 452 0.70 17.90 7.63
C TYR A 452 1.85 18.89 7.43
N GLU A 453 1.62 19.91 6.59
CA GLU A 453 2.59 20.97 6.33
C GLU A 453 2.92 21.73 7.61
N LYS A 454 1.90 22.07 8.42
CA LYS A 454 2.09 22.72 9.72
C LYS A 454 2.98 21.88 10.63
N VAL A 455 2.66 20.58 10.80
CA VAL A 455 3.41 19.67 11.67
C VAL A 455 4.86 19.53 11.22
N LEU A 456 5.10 19.37 9.91
CA LEU A 456 6.48 19.31 9.37
C LEU A 456 7.27 20.57 9.71
N LYS A 457 6.66 21.74 9.50
CA LYS A 457 7.28 23.03 9.81
C LYS A 457 7.59 23.18 11.30
N ASP A 458 6.62 22.86 12.15
CA ASP A 458 6.74 23.01 13.60
C ASP A 458 7.83 22.07 14.15
N ILE A 459 7.91 20.83 13.68
CA ILE A 459 8.94 19.88 14.09
C ILE A 459 10.33 20.35 13.66
N ILE A 460 10.51 20.72 12.39
CA ILE A 460 11.81 21.13 11.86
C ILE A 460 12.32 22.37 12.61
N LEU A 461 11.49 23.40 12.76
CA LEU A 461 11.85 24.64 13.45
C LEU A 461 12.14 24.41 14.94
N TYR A 462 11.43 23.46 15.55
CA TYR A 462 11.66 23.12 16.94
C TYR A 462 12.98 22.37 17.15
N LEU A 463 13.25 21.34 16.35
CA LEU A 463 14.45 20.52 16.46
C LEU A 463 15.74 21.29 16.15
N LYS A 464 15.68 22.29 15.29
CA LYS A 464 16.81 23.18 14.99
C LYS A 464 17.28 24.03 16.19
N LYS A 465 16.54 24.06 17.29
CA LYS A 465 16.96 24.73 18.53
C LYS A 465 17.99 23.93 19.33
N PHE A 466 18.25 22.68 18.97
CA PHE A 466 19.17 21.78 19.64
C PHE A 466 20.44 21.58 18.78
N ASP A 467 21.59 22.07 19.24
CA ASP A 467 22.87 22.02 18.50
C ASP A 467 23.41 20.60 18.33
N ASP A 468 23.03 19.68 19.24
CA ASP A 468 23.41 18.26 19.24
C ASP A 468 22.47 17.35 18.49
N VAL A 469 21.46 17.89 17.75
CA VAL A 469 20.48 17.14 16.99
C VAL A 469 20.81 17.13 15.50
N GLU A 470 20.70 15.95 14.88
CA GLU A 470 20.72 15.74 13.44
C GLU A 470 19.32 15.30 12.98
N ILE A 471 18.71 16.03 12.05
CA ILE A 471 17.38 15.72 11.50
C ILE A 471 17.56 14.90 10.22
N VAL A 472 16.84 13.77 10.11
CA VAL A 472 16.81 12.93 8.91
C VAL A 472 15.36 12.55 8.60
N PHE A 473 14.93 12.73 7.35
CA PHE A 473 13.63 12.24 6.90
C PHE A 473 13.76 10.89 6.22
N LYS A 474 12.90 9.94 6.61
CA LYS A 474 12.75 8.66 5.95
C LYS A 474 11.35 8.56 5.35
N LEU A 475 11.25 8.75 4.05
CA LEU A 475 9.98 8.62 3.34
C LEU A 475 9.60 7.15 3.13
N HIS A 476 8.31 6.91 3.01
CA HIS A 476 7.79 5.58 2.69
C HIS A 476 8.32 5.13 1.32
N PRO A 477 8.79 3.88 1.17
CA PRO A 477 9.35 3.39 -0.08
C PRO A 477 8.30 3.25 -1.19
N GLN A 478 7.02 3.11 -0.82
CA GLN A 478 5.93 3.09 -1.79
C GLN A 478 5.88 4.41 -2.56
N GLN A 479 5.57 4.28 -3.83
CA GLN A 479 5.49 5.40 -4.74
C GLN A 479 4.12 6.07 -4.59
N ASN A 480 4.11 7.18 -3.89
CA ASN A 480 2.93 7.99 -3.71
C ASN A 480 3.25 9.42 -4.19
N PRO A 481 2.40 10.05 -5.00
CA PRO A 481 2.60 11.44 -5.45
C PRO A 481 2.80 12.42 -4.29
N HIS A 482 2.19 12.16 -3.14
CA HIS A 482 2.34 13.00 -1.95
C HIS A 482 3.78 13.03 -1.40
N ASN A 483 4.58 11.99 -1.64
CA ASN A 483 6.00 12.01 -1.26
C ASN A 483 6.79 13.14 -1.94
N GLU A 484 6.46 13.50 -3.16
CA GLU A 484 7.14 14.60 -3.87
C GLU A 484 6.75 15.96 -3.27
N ILE A 485 5.49 16.10 -2.84
CA ILE A 485 5.03 17.30 -2.13
C ILE A 485 5.74 17.42 -0.78
N ILE A 486 5.84 16.32 -0.02
CA ILE A 486 6.59 16.29 1.25
C ILE A 486 8.04 16.70 1.04
N LYS A 487 8.70 16.19 0.01
CA LYS A 487 10.08 16.59 -0.32
C LYS A 487 10.20 18.08 -0.62
N SER A 488 9.23 18.63 -1.35
CA SER A 488 9.19 20.06 -1.66
C SER A 488 9.09 20.88 -0.39
N ILE A 489 8.14 20.54 0.50
CA ILE A 489 7.94 21.24 1.78
C ILE A 489 9.22 21.21 2.63
N ILE A 490 9.88 20.05 2.73
CA ILE A 490 11.11 19.91 3.52
C ILE A 490 12.24 20.79 2.94
N ARG A 491 12.41 20.77 1.61
CA ARG A 491 13.45 21.55 0.93
C ARG A 491 13.22 23.06 1.00
N ASP A 492 11.96 23.48 0.97
CA ASP A 492 11.58 24.89 1.13
C ASP A 492 11.90 25.40 2.55
N LEU A 493 11.86 24.52 3.55
CA LEU A 493 12.22 24.84 4.94
C LEU A 493 13.74 24.74 5.19
N ASP A 494 14.38 23.71 4.63
CA ASP A 494 15.82 23.49 4.74
C ASP A 494 16.30 22.48 3.67
N PRO A 495 17.02 22.94 2.63
CA PRO A 495 17.53 22.08 1.58
C PRO A 495 18.62 21.09 2.04
N GLU A 496 19.28 21.34 3.18
CA GLU A 496 20.38 20.53 3.70
C GLU A 496 19.90 19.29 4.46
N ILE A 497 18.64 19.23 4.85
CA ILE A 497 18.11 18.07 5.58
C ILE A 497 18.13 16.83 4.69
N PRO A 498 18.78 15.72 5.13
CA PRO A 498 18.80 14.46 4.39
C PRO A 498 17.40 13.86 4.26
N ILE A 499 17.02 13.51 3.03
CA ILE A 499 15.77 12.81 2.72
C ILE A 499 16.10 11.46 2.12
N LEU A 500 15.84 10.40 2.88
CA LEU A 500 16.08 9.01 2.53
C LEU A 500 14.75 8.35 2.12
N GLN A 501 14.75 7.52 1.09
CA GLN A 501 13.54 6.82 0.66
C GLN A 501 13.76 5.31 0.45
N ASP A 502 14.84 4.92 -0.20
CA ASP A 502 15.10 3.55 -0.60
C ASP A 502 16.02 2.79 0.37
N GLU A 503 16.64 3.50 1.33
CA GLU A 503 17.51 2.91 2.33
C GLU A 503 16.72 2.01 3.28
N PRO A 504 17.25 0.82 3.63
CA PRO A 504 16.62 -0.08 4.60
C PRO A 504 16.45 0.60 5.95
N ILE A 505 15.25 0.52 6.51
CA ILE A 505 14.91 1.18 7.77
C ILE A 505 15.77 0.71 8.93
N LYS A 506 16.12 -0.57 8.99
CA LYS A 506 17.01 -1.13 10.01
C LYS A 506 18.33 -0.35 10.12
N LYS A 507 19.01 -0.11 8.97
CA LYS A 507 20.28 0.65 8.95
C LYS A 507 20.13 2.09 9.44
N ILE A 508 18.96 2.69 9.21
CA ILE A 508 18.67 4.04 9.68
C ILE A 508 18.46 4.04 11.18
N LEU A 509 17.70 3.08 11.70
CA LEU A 509 17.37 2.96 13.11
C LEU A 509 18.57 2.56 13.98
N GLU A 510 19.54 1.81 13.45
CA GLU A 510 20.79 1.46 14.16
C GLU A 510 21.48 2.67 14.77
N ASN A 511 21.43 3.81 14.09
CA ASN A 511 22.07 5.07 14.54
C ASN A 511 21.05 6.14 14.96
N SER A 512 19.79 5.79 15.16
CA SER A 512 18.74 6.75 15.50
C SER A 512 18.58 6.86 17.01
N TYR A 513 18.47 8.09 17.49
CA TYR A 513 18.21 8.38 18.90
C TYR A 513 16.69 8.40 19.19
N LEU A 514 15.91 9.01 18.32
CA LEU A 514 14.47 9.16 18.45
C LEU A 514 13.81 8.98 17.08
N LEU A 515 12.65 8.33 17.04
CA LEU A 515 11.76 8.31 15.90
C LEU A 515 10.59 9.26 16.11
N ILE A 516 10.29 10.11 15.13
CA ILE A 516 9.05 10.88 15.06
C ILE A 516 8.24 10.34 13.89
N ASN A 517 7.11 9.71 14.19
CA ASN A 517 6.18 9.24 13.18
C ASN A 517 5.03 10.22 13.01
N ILE A 518 4.64 10.52 11.78
CA ILE A 518 3.45 11.33 11.47
C ILE A 518 2.39 10.40 10.90
N SER A 519 1.34 10.16 11.69
CA SER A 519 0.19 9.31 11.31
C SER A 519 -0.87 10.13 10.60
N VAL A 520 -1.34 9.64 9.48
CA VAL A 520 -2.31 10.34 8.63
C VAL A 520 -3.69 9.68 8.60
N ASP A 521 -3.78 8.41 8.99
CA ASP A 521 -5.01 7.66 9.02
C ASP A 521 -5.17 6.87 10.32
N ASN A 522 -6.36 6.34 10.52
CA ASN A 522 -6.79 5.60 11.70
C ASN A 522 -6.68 4.09 11.55
N LEU A 523 -6.19 3.62 10.41
CA LEU A 523 -6.36 2.23 10.02
C LEU A 523 -5.18 1.35 10.36
N ASP A 524 -3.99 1.94 10.35
CA ASP A 524 -2.78 1.14 10.28
C ASP A 524 -1.63 1.86 10.99
N ALA A 525 -1.08 1.23 12.02
CA ALA A 525 0.17 1.71 12.58
C ALA A 525 1.29 1.42 11.59
N SER A 526 2.10 2.42 11.32
CA SER A 526 3.25 2.25 10.46
C SER A 526 4.18 1.14 11.01
N THR A 527 4.56 0.18 10.19
CA THR A 527 5.49 -0.90 10.59
C THR A 527 6.82 -0.32 11.12
N VAL A 528 7.21 0.87 10.70
CA VAL A 528 8.41 1.54 11.20
C VAL A 528 8.33 1.86 12.70
N VAL A 529 7.14 2.07 13.25
CA VAL A 529 6.93 2.22 14.69
C VAL A 529 7.35 0.95 15.42
N PHE A 530 6.90 -0.20 14.94
CA PHE A 530 7.28 -1.50 15.49
C PHE A 530 8.79 -1.80 15.30
N GLU A 531 9.33 -1.51 14.13
CA GLU A 531 10.76 -1.66 13.83
C GLU A 531 11.62 -0.78 14.74
N SER A 532 11.14 0.42 15.10
CA SER A 532 11.79 1.33 16.04
C SER A 532 11.81 0.75 17.47
N MET A 533 10.70 0.12 17.90
CA MET A 533 10.65 -0.57 19.19
C MET A 533 11.69 -1.70 19.24
N LEU A 534 11.79 -2.52 18.20
CA LEU A 534 12.78 -3.60 18.11
C LEU A 534 14.23 -3.12 18.18
N MET A 535 14.49 -1.89 17.76
CA MET A 535 15.80 -1.25 17.80
C MET A 535 16.05 -0.40 19.07
N ASN A 536 15.17 -0.50 20.09
CA ASN A 536 15.21 0.30 21.31
C ASN A 536 15.33 1.81 21.03
N THR A 537 14.57 2.28 20.05
CA THR A 537 14.50 3.69 19.69
C THR A 537 13.15 4.25 20.13
N PRO A 538 13.10 5.16 21.13
CA PRO A 538 11.87 5.81 21.56
C PRO A 538 11.11 6.46 20.42
N ILE A 539 9.78 6.54 20.56
CA ILE A 539 8.89 6.97 19.48
C ILE A 539 7.94 8.05 19.99
N VAL A 540 7.87 9.13 19.21
CA VAL A 540 6.82 10.13 19.29
C VAL A 540 5.96 9.98 18.04
N ASN A 541 4.66 9.73 18.21
CA ASN A 541 3.70 9.64 17.12
C ASN A 541 2.80 10.87 17.13
N ILE A 542 2.70 11.57 16.01
CA ILE A 542 1.85 12.74 15.85
C ILE A 542 0.70 12.39 14.91
N ARG A 543 -0.53 12.45 15.43
CA ARG A 543 -1.75 12.16 14.67
C ARG A 543 -2.25 13.43 13.99
N LEU A 544 -2.53 13.36 12.70
CA LEU A 544 -3.14 14.46 11.95
C LEU A 544 -4.66 14.47 12.06
N GLN A 545 -5.27 13.39 12.53
CA GLN A 545 -6.70 13.24 12.76
C GLN A 545 -6.96 12.79 14.19
N ASN A 546 -8.07 13.26 14.77
CA ASN A 546 -8.54 12.75 16.05
C ASN A 546 -9.16 11.37 15.83
N ASN A 547 -8.56 10.35 16.43
CA ASN A 547 -9.05 9.00 16.35
C ASN A 547 -9.97 8.69 17.52
N SER A 548 -11.07 8.03 17.23
CA SER A 548 -11.88 7.37 18.27
C SER A 548 -11.21 6.10 18.81
N TRP A 549 -10.13 5.65 18.17
CA TRP A 549 -9.42 4.42 18.51
C TRP A 549 -8.07 4.70 19.17
N ILE A 550 -7.79 3.98 20.26
CA ILE A 550 -6.53 4.04 21.00
C ILE A 550 -5.81 2.70 20.80
N TYR A 551 -4.63 2.75 20.22
CA TYR A 551 -3.79 1.56 20.00
C TYR A 551 -3.25 0.99 21.31
N ASP A 552 -2.99 -0.32 21.36
CA ASP A 552 -2.43 -0.95 22.55
C ASP A 552 -1.06 -0.37 22.95
N PHE A 553 -0.23 0.02 21.98
CA PHE A 553 1.03 0.70 22.26
C PHE A 553 0.85 2.11 22.84
N GLU A 554 -0.30 2.76 22.63
CA GLU A 554 -0.65 4.03 23.25
C GLU A 554 -1.17 3.82 24.67
N LYS A 555 -2.01 2.80 24.89
CA LYS A 555 -2.51 2.42 26.22
C LYS A 555 -1.39 2.06 27.19
N THR A 556 -0.33 1.43 26.69
CA THR A 556 0.87 1.08 27.46
C THR A 556 1.91 2.20 27.51
N GLU A 557 1.64 3.32 26.85
CA GLU A 557 2.59 4.41 26.65
C GLU A 557 3.95 3.97 26.05
N ALA A 558 3.97 2.85 25.34
CA ALA A 558 5.15 2.43 24.60
C ALA A 558 5.47 3.42 23.47
N VAL A 559 4.44 4.03 22.88
CA VAL A 559 4.56 5.15 21.96
C VAL A 559 3.89 6.37 22.56
N LEU A 560 4.61 7.48 22.61
CA LEU A 560 4.04 8.76 23.03
C LEU A 560 3.26 9.37 21.87
N THR A 561 1.94 9.28 21.94
CA THR A 561 1.06 9.75 20.86
C THR A 561 0.43 11.08 21.21
N PHE A 562 0.40 11.99 20.24
CA PHE A 562 -0.12 13.36 20.38
C PHE A 562 -0.93 13.76 19.14
N ASP A 563 -1.92 14.61 19.35
CA ASP A 563 -2.63 15.25 18.26
C ASP A 563 -1.79 16.41 17.68
N TYR A 564 -1.96 16.70 16.40
CA TYR A 564 -1.17 17.68 15.62
C TYR A 564 -1.20 19.11 16.19
N ASP A 565 -2.21 19.46 16.97
CA ASP A 565 -2.43 20.76 17.61
C ASP A 565 -2.07 20.77 19.11
N SER A 566 -1.57 19.66 19.64
CA SER A 566 -1.15 19.53 21.03
C SER A 566 0.31 19.99 21.27
N ASN A 567 0.71 20.04 22.56
CA ASN A 567 2.04 20.48 22.96
C ASN A 567 3.07 19.33 22.96
N TYR A 568 3.18 18.58 21.86
CA TYR A 568 4.11 17.44 21.73
C TYR A 568 5.59 17.82 21.87
N GLN A 569 5.96 19.09 21.59
CA GLN A 569 7.34 19.57 21.71
C GLN A 569 7.90 19.41 23.13
N ILE A 570 7.08 19.58 24.17
CA ILE A 570 7.52 19.45 25.57
C ILE A 570 7.99 18.03 25.84
N LYS A 571 7.23 17.02 25.45
CA LYS A 571 7.62 15.62 25.66
C LYS A 571 8.78 15.20 24.79
N MET A 572 8.81 15.70 23.56
CA MET A 572 9.93 15.48 22.65
C MET A 572 11.24 16.05 23.22
N SER A 573 11.23 17.29 23.77
CA SER A 573 12.42 17.84 24.42
C SER A 573 12.85 17.04 25.66
N GLN A 574 11.90 16.55 26.46
CA GLN A 574 12.23 15.70 27.61
C GLN A 574 12.97 14.42 27.19
N LEU A 575 12.56 13.78 26.09
CA LEU A 575 13.29 12.62 25.56
C LEU A 575 14.68 12.99 25.00
N ILE A 576 14.86 14.21 24.51
CA ILE A 576 16.14 14.66 23.95
C ILE A 576 17.11 15.06 25.07
N THR A 577 16.63 15.68 26.16
CA THR A 577 17.48 16.34 27.17
C THR A 577 17.59 15.60 28.51
N ASP A 578 16.73 14.59 28.77
CA ASP A 578 16.64 13.87 30.03
C ASP A 578 16.85 12.36 29.80
N ASP A 579 18.07 11.90 30.09
CA ASP A 579 18.45 10.48 29.90
C ASP A 579 17.62 9.53 30.77
N LYS A 580 17.15 9.97 31.94
CA LYS A 580 16.28 9.13 32.79
C LYS A 580 14.95 8.86 32.10
N LYS A 581 14.30 9.89 31.56
CA LYS A 581 13.03 9.75 30.83
C LYS A 581 13.22 8.97 29.54
N TYR A 582 14.34 9.15 28.86
CA TYR A 582 14.70 8.37 27.70
C TYR A 582 14.77 6.86 28.03
N ASN A 583 15.48 6.49 29.10
CA ASN A 583 15.61 5.10 29.52
C ASN A 583 14.28 4.50 30.05
N GLU A 584 13.48 5.29 30.76
CA GLU A 584 12.12 4.90 31.16
C GLU A 584 11.25 4.55 29.93
N GLN A 585 11.39 5.35 28.86
CA GLN A 585 10.65 5.09 27.63
C GLN A 585 11.10 3.79 26.94
N ILE A 586 12.40 3.50 26.92
CA ILE A 586 12.94 2.21 26.41
C ILE A 586 12.33 1.03 27.17
N GLY A 587 12.25 1.11 28.50
CA GLY A 587 11.63 0.05 29.31
C GLY A 587 10.16 -0.23 28.92
N LYS A 588 9.39 0.82 28.59
CA LYS A 588 8.01 0.67 28.12
C LYS A 588 7.94 -0.01 26.73
N LEU A 589 8.88 0.27 25.82
CA LEU A 589 8.95 -0.41 24.53
C LEU A 589 9.16 -1.92 24.70
N GLU A 590 10.08 -2.33 25.56
CA GLU A 590 10.37 -3.74 25.81
C GLU A 590 9.16 -4.47 26.41
N THR A 591 8.50 -3.86 27.40
CA THR A 591 7.28 -4.42 28.00
C THR A 591 6.17 -4.63 26.96
N PHE A 592 5.98 -3.68 26.05
CA PHE A 592 5.01 -3.84 24.97
C PHE A 592 5.41 -4.98 24.01
N LEU A 593 6.68 -5.05 23.65
CA LEU A 593 7.17 -6.06 22.72
C LEU A 593 7.06 -7.49 23.30
N GLU A 594 7.24 -7.67 24.62
CA GLU A 594 7.03 -8.97 25.27
C GLU A 594 5.58 -9.45 25.18
N PHE A 595 4.65 -8.52 25.20
CA PHE A 595 3.22 -8.81 25.02
C PHE A 595 2.85 -9.06 23.55
N TYR A 596 3.39 -8.26 22.63
CA TYR A 596 2.94 -8.22 21.23
C TYR A 596 3.68 -9.22 20.33
N LEU A 597 4.96 -9.48 20.58
CA LEU A 597 5.83 -10.30 19.74
C LEU A 597 6.39 -11.50 20.50
N VAL A 598 6.14 -12.71 19.99
CA VAL A 598 6.77 -13.92 20.50
C VAL A 598 7.94 -14.36 19.61
N ASN A 599 8.75 -15.29 20.09
CA ASN A 599 9.79 -16.00 19.31
C ASN A 599 10.76 -15.03 18.60
N ARG A 600 11.16 -13.94 19.25
CA ARG A 600 12.18 -13.03 18.72
C ARG A 600 13.42 -13.80 18.30
N LYS A 601 13.99 -13.51 17.13
CA LYS A 601 15.17 -14.15 16.53
C LYS A 601 14.98 -15.59 16.06
N CYS A 602 13.85 -16.22 16.30
CA CYS A 602 13.58 -17.61 15.87
C CYS A 602 12.17 -17.78 15.24
N ALA A 603 11.52 -16.68 14.83
CA ALA A 603 10.20 -16.72 14.24
C ALA A 603 10.17 -17.53 12.94
N SER A 604 11.20 -17.40 12.10
CA SER A 604 11.36 -18.18 10.87
C SER A 604 11.44 -19.70 11.16
N GLU A 605 12.19 -20.10 12.18
CA GLU A 605 12.32 -21.50 12.58
C GLU A 605 10.99 -22.06 13.09
N ASN A 606 10.30 -21.30 13.95
CA ASN A 606 9.01 -21.72 14.51
C ASN A 606 7.92 -21.81 13.42
N LEU A 607 7.90 -20.86 12.49
CA LEU A 607 6.98 -20.93 11.35
C LEU A 607 7.23 -22.21 10.54
N VAL A 608 8.47 -22.48 10.14
CA VAL A 608 8.78 -23.65 9.31
C VAL A 608 8.48 -24.96 10.03
N LYS A 609 8.76 -25.09 11.33
CA LYS A 609 8.36 -26.24 12.14
C LYS A 609 6.84 -26.48 12.17
N SER A 610 6.06 -25.41 12.13
CA SER A 610 4.59 -25.49 12.13
C SER A 610 4.01 -25.87 10.76
N LEU A 611 4.82 -25.84 9.69
CA LEU A 611 4.43 -26.29 8.35
C LEU A 611 4.59 -27.81 8.18
N LEU A 612 5.33 -28.43 9.04
CA LEU A 612 5.70 -29.86 9.01
C LEU A 612 4.75 -30.70 9.87
#